data_b086bab8d0e976fbb92eb1a70608ab66
#
_entry.id   b086bab8d0e976fbb92eb1a70608ab66
#
_cell.length_a   1.000
_cell.length_b   1.000
_cell.length_c   1.000
_cell.angle_alpha   90.00
_cell.angle_beta   90.00
_cell.angle_gamma   90.00
#
_symmetry.space_group_name_H-M   'P 1'
#
loop_
_entity.id
_entity.type
_entity.pdbx_description
1 polymer ?
#
loop_
_entity_poly.entity_id
_entity_poly.type
_entity_poly.pdbx_seq_one_letter_code
_entity_poly.pdbx_strand_id
1 'polypeptide(L)'
;RIEVTAKDGKTKDSYYVTLKQQTGNAPVISAEEGAGVRKSATSASVTFTANEYGTLYYKVLPETETAPESIDTTGEGIQVEVGENTLELTDITDAAYKVYMVLKDSDSTPKTSEMLTVRVASVEELLAPAKEAAITELNVYKNAEDYRDAEKAKITKILANAAVLINNAKSAEEIAEQLSDAKADLDKLKTSAELAADEKTQTDADAVKALIEALGDVTLEKKESVEAARNAYDALSADAKKLVSNYDVLVQAEKAIQ
;
A
#
# COMPACT_ATOMS: atom_id res chain seq x y z
N ARG A 1 -39.01 -14.33 31.77
CA ARG A 1 -38.49 -14.40 33.14
C ARG A 1 -39.48 -15.14 34.02
N ILE A 2 -39.06 -16.17 34.71
CA ILE A 2 -39.85 -16.89 35.73
C ILE A 2 -39.25 -16.51 37.09
N GLU A 3 -40.09 -15.97 37.99
CA GLU A 3 -39.68 -15.68 39.39
C GLU A 3 -40.17 -16.85 40.22
N VAL A 4 -39.28 -17.50 40.96
CA VAL A 4 -39.60 -18.57 41.90
C VAL A 4 -39.40 -18.06 43.29
N THR A 5 -40.43 -18.14 44.13
CA THR A 5 -40.39 -17.74 45.54
C THR A 5 -40.30 -19.02 46.40
N ALA A 6 -39.32 -19.07 47.25
CA ALA A 6 -39.14 -20.18 48.17
C ALA A 6 -40.32 -20.27 49.19
N LYS A 7 -40.47 -21.39 49.88
CA LYS A 7 -41.53 -21.66 50.83
C LYS A 7 -41.47 -20.70 52.06
N ASP A 8 -40.37 -20.04 52.29
CA ASP A 8 -40.21 -19.02 53.34
C ASP A 8 -40.87 -17.68 52.99
N GLY A 9 -41.37 -17.55 51.75
CA GLY A 9 -42.02 -16.35 51.23
C GLY A 9 -41.13 -15.12 51.03
N LYS A 10 -39.81 -15.26 51.28
CA LYS A 10 -38.83 -14.15 51.24
C LYS A 10 -37.72 -14.35 50.22
N THR A 11 -37.24 -15.58 50.06
CA THR A 11 -36.21 -15.88 49.11
C THR A 11 -36.77 -15.99 47.71
N LYS A 12 -36.29 -15.16 46.78
CA LYS A 12 -36.72 -15.14 45.39
C LYS A 12 -35.54 -15.37 44.46
N ASP A 13 -35.76 -16.21 43.46
CA ASP A 13 -34.80 -16.44 42.39
C ASP A 13 -35.46 -16.21 41.02
N SER A 14 -34.67 -15.84 40.03
CA SER A 14 -35.18 -15.48 38.70
C SER A 14 -34.50 -16.34 37.65
N TYR A 15 -35.31 -17.05 36.88
CA TYR A 15 -34.87 -17.85 35.77
C TYR A 15 -35.30 -17.20 34.45
N TYR A 16 -34.40 -17.13 33.51
CA TYR A 16 -34.72 -16.71 32.14
C TYR A 16 -34.91 -17.96 31.31
N VAL A 17 -36.09 -18.10 30.74
CA VAL A 17 -36.39 -19.15 29.76
C VAL A 17 -36.43 -18.50 28.40
N THR A 18 -35.52 -18.91 27.53
CA THR A 18 -35.56 -18.55 26.11
C THR A 18 -36.37 -19.60 25.36
N LEU A 19 -37.48 -19.15 24.78
CA LEU A 19 -38.25 -20.01 23.89
C LEU A 19 -37.59 -19.97 22.51
N LYS A 20 -37.12 -21.13 22.05
CA LYS A 20 -36.66 -21.31 20.68
C LYS A 20 -37.86 -21.63 19.80
N GLN A 21 -38.06 -20.87 18.72
CA GLN A 21 -39.08 -21.17 17.75
C GLN A 21 -38.57 -22.32 16.87
N GLN A 22 -39.32 -23.42 16.83
CA GLN A 22 -39.09 -24.55 15.93
C GLN A 22 -40.16 -24.55 14.85
N THR A 23 -39.76 -24.56 13.58
CA THR A 23 -40.70 -24.45 12.46
C THR A 23 -41.15 -25.80 11.92
N GLY A 24 -40.51 -26.89 12.31
CA GLY A 24 -40.76 -28.24 11.79
C GLY A 24 -40.35 -28.42 10.31
N ASN A 25 -39.83 -27.40 9.68
CA ASN A 25 -39.22 -27.44 8.34
C ASN A 25 -37.66 -27.51 8.47
N ALA A 26 -36.99 -27.81 7.39
CA ALA A 26 -35.54 -27.74 7.37
C ALA A 26 -35.07 -26.26 7.59
N PRO A 27 -34.00 -26.03 8.37
CA PRO A 27 -33.48 -24.68 8.58
C PRO A 27 -32.98 -24.08 7.27
N VAL A 28 -32.92 -22.76 7.24
CA VAL A 28 -32.39 -21.99 6.09
C VAL A 28 -31.29 -21.09 6.56
N ILE A 29 -30.15 -21.15 5.88
CA ILE A 29 -29.06 -20.18 6.02
C ILE A 29 -28.84 -19.48 4.69
N SER A 30 -28.50 -18.19 4.74
CA SER A 30 -28.22 -17.37 3.57
C SER A 30 -27.09 -16.39 3.86
N ALA A 31 -26.42 -15.92 2.82
CA ALA A 31 -25.41 -14.90 2.92
C ALA A 31 -25.51 -13.94 1.73
N GLU A 32 -25.19 -12.69 1.96
CA GLU A 32 -25.12 -11.67 0.93
C GLU A 32 -23.83 -11.83 0.09
N GLU A 33 -23.80 -11.21 -1.08
CA GLU A 33 -22.58 -11.11 -1.87
C GLU A 33 -21.49 -10.36 -1.05
N GLY A 34 -20.26 -10.90 -1.03
CA GLY A 34 -19.17 -10.34 -0.24
C GLY A 34 -19.20 -10.67 1.26
N ALA A 35 -20.06 -11.58 1.69
CA ALA A 35 -20.16 -12.05 3.09
C ALA A 35 -18.86 -12.66 3.63
N GLY A 36 -17.98 -13.15 2.77
CA GLY A 36 -16.65 -13.64 3.13
C GLY A 36 -15.62 -12.54 3.10
N VAL A 37 -15.19 -12.08 4.26
CA VAL A 37 -14.25 -10.95 4.42
C VAL A 37 -12.91 -11.45 4.94
N ARG A 38 -11.85 -11.24 4.17
CA ARG A 38 -10.47 -11.50 4.59
C ARG A 38 -10.04 -10.42 5.60
N LYS A 39 -9.55 -10.84 6.77
CA LYS A 39 -9.04 -9.93 7.81
C LYS A 39 -7.50 -9.82 7.81
N SER A 40 -6.84 -10.92 7.49
CA SER A 40 -5.37 -10.98 7.38
C SER A 40 -4.94 -12.14 6.47
N ALA A 41 -3.64 -12.35 6.32
CA ALA A 41 -3.11 -13.52 5.60
C ALA A 41 -3.56 -14.86 6.22
N THR A 42 -3.88 -14.89 7.52
CA THR A 42 -4.20 -16.12 8.26
C THR A 42 -5.61 -16.15 8.83
N SER A 43 -6.44 -15.12 8.58
CA SER A 43 -7.78 -15.03 9.16
C SER A 43 -8.79 -14.39 8.23
N ALA A 44 -10.04 -14.81 8.37
CA ALA A 44 -11.19 -14.25 7.68
C ALA A 44 -12.45 -14.39 8.53
N SER A 45 -13.53 -13.77 8.11
CA SER A 45 -14.86 -14.01 8.67
C SER A 45 -15.89 -14.25 7.57
N VAL A 46 -16.93 -14.99 7.91
CA VAL A 46 -18.09 -15.19 7.05
C VAL A 46 -19.34 -14.79 7.81
N THR A 47 -20.07 -13.80 7.31
CA THR A 47 -21.35 -13.36 7.87
C THR A 47 -22.50 -14.06 7.15
N PHE A 48 -23.44 -14.58 7.89
CA PHE A 48 -24.60 -15.29 7.34
C PHE A 48 -25.83 -15.09 8.25
N THR A 49 -27.01 -15.29 7.69
CA THR A 49 -28.29 -15.22 8.43
C THR A 49 -28.88 -16.62 8.56
N ALA A 50 -29.34 -16.96 9.76
CA ALA A 50 -30.08 -18.18 10.05
C ALA A 50 -31.54 -17.87 10.40
N ASN A 51 -32.49 -18.64 9.89
CA ASN A 51 -33.90 -18.45 10.19
C ASN A 51 -34.34 -19.06 11.51
N GLU A 52 -33.52 -19.96 12.08
CA GLU A 52 -33.80 -20.63 13.36
C GLU A 52 -32.50 -21.03 14.10
N TYR A 53 -32.64 -21.38 15.37
CA TYR A 53 -31.52 -21.86 16.19
C TYR A 53 -31.05 -23.23 15.74
N GLY A 54 -29.76 -23.46 15.82
CA GLY A 54 -29.20 -24.77 15.48
C GLY A 54 -27.70 -24.84 15.69
N THR A 55 -27.13 -25.91 15.15
CA THR A 55 -25.69 -26.14 15.15
C THR A 55 -25.17 -26.04 13.72
N LEU A 56 -24.24 -25.10 13.51
CA LEU A 56 -23.56 -24.93 12.24
C LEU A 56 -22.41 -25.92 12.14
N TYR A 57 -22.35 -26.59 11.01
CA TYR A 57 -21.21 -27.41 10.60
C TYR A 57 -20.63 -26.82 9.32
N TYR A 58 -19.32 -26.82 9.20
CA TYR A 58 -18.67 -26.17 8.04
C TYR A 58 -17.38 -26.85 7.62
N LYS A 59 -16.99 -26.62 6.39
CA LYS A 59 -15.71 -27.05 5.83
C LYS A 59 -15.11 -25.88 5.05
N VAL A 60 -13.83 -25.61 5.28
CA VAL A 60 -13.07 -24.58 4.58
C VAL A 60 -12.11 -25.27 3.63
N LEU A 61 -12.23 -25.00 2.34
CA LEU A 61 -11.36 -25.59 1.32
C LEU A 61 -10.75 -24.49 0.45
N PRO A 62 -9.49 -24.64 0.04
CA PRO A 62 -8.93 -23.83 -1.03
C PRO A 62 -9.86 -23.83 -2.25
N GLU A 63 -10.00 -22.68 -2.92
CA GLU A 63 -10.93 -22.55 -4.05
C GLU A 63 -10.61 -23.51 -5.20
N THR A 64 -9.39 -24.01 -5.27
CA THR A 64 -8.91 -25.00 -6.25
C THR A 64 -9.36 -26.42 -5.95
N GLU A 65 -9.87 -26.69 -4.73
CA GLU A 65 -10.34 -28.00 -4.34
C GLU A 65 -11.80 -28.23 -4.76
N THR A 66 -12.14 -29.51 -4.96
CA THR A 66 -13.51 -29.91 -5.31
C THR A 66 -14.45 -29.69 -4.13
N ALA A 67 -15.65 -29.16 -4.41
CA ALA A 67 -16.69 -29.00 -3.41
C ALA A 67 -17.03 -30.35 -2.75
N PRO A 68 -17.26 -30.38 -1.43
CA PRO A 68 -17.71 -31.61 -0.77
C PRO A 68 -19.14 -31.94 -1.20
N GLU A 69 -19.44 -33.22 -1.37
CA GLU A 69 -20.80 -33.65 -1.65
C GLU A 69 -21.74 -33.43 -0.45
N SER A 70 -21.21 -33.52 0.77
CA SER A 70 -21.93 -33.29 2.03
C SER A 70 -20.96 -32.83 3.13
N ILE A 71 -21.53 -32.30 4.19
CA ILE A 71 -20.80 -31.92 5.42
C ILE A 71 -21.22 -32.89 6.52
N ASP A 72 -20.23 -33.47 7.23
CA ASP A 72 -20.50 -34.33 8.40
C ASP A 72 -21.09 -33.47 9.54
N THR A 73 -22.24 -33.85 10.03
CA THR A 73 -22.99 -33.20 11.12
C THR A 73 -23.01 -33.99 12.40
N THR A 74 -22.05 -34.93 12.59
CA THR A 74 -21.97 -35.80 13.78
C THR A 74 -20.96 -35.30 14.82
N GLY A 75 -20.04 -34.42 14.44
CA GLY A 75 -18.99 -33.86 15.30
C GLY A 75 -19.44 -32.63 16.12
N GLU A 76 -18.47 -31.96 16.69
CA GLU A 76 -18.68 -30.65 17.33
C GLU A 76 -18.97 -29.60 16.26
N GLY A 77 -20.01 -28.79 16.46
CA GLY A 77 -20.38 -27.67 15.62
C GLY A 77 -20.50 -26.39 16.44
N ILE A 78 -20.82 -25.31 15.78
CA ILE A 78 -20.96 -23.98 16.40
C ILE A 78 -22.45 -23.69 16.60
N GLN A 79 -22.82 -23.26 17.80
CA GLN A 79 -24.21 -22.83 18.07
C GLN A 79 -24.47 -21.50 17.40
N VAL A 80 -25.56 -21.41 16.66
CA VAL A 80 -26.00 -20.18 16.00
C VAL A 80 -27.39 -19.78 16.47
N GLU A 81 -27.64 -18.48 16.40
CA GLU A 81 -28.91 -17.86 16.78
C GLU A 81 -29.72 -17.47 15.54
N VAL A 82 -31.00 -17.20 15.73
CA VAL A 82 -31.85 -16.61 14.69
C VAL A 82 -31.33 -15.23 14.34
N GLY A 83 -31.22 -14.94 13.06
CA GLY A 83 -30.70 -13.68 12.56
C GLY A 83 -29.27 -13.78 12.08
N GLU A 84 -28.52 -12.67 12.14
CA GLU A 84 -27.16 -12.57 11.67
C GLU A 84 -26.17 -13.25 12.61
N ASN A 85 -25.28 -14.03 12.02
CA ASN A 85 -24.18 -14.74 12.69
C ASN A 85 -22.89 -14.50 11.95
N THR A 86 -21.76 -14.64 12.66
CA THR A 86 -20.42 -14.54 12.08
C THR A 86 -19.59 -15.79 12.42
N LEU A 87 -19.08 -16.45 11.40
CA LEU A 87 -18.10 -17.52 11.51
C LEU A 87 -16.70 -16.92 11.37
N GLU A 88 -15.88 -17.00 12.41
CA GLU A 88 -14.46 -16.61 12.37
C GLU A 88 -13.62 -17.78 11.87
N LEU A 89 -12.76 -17.48 10.91
CA LEU A 89 -11.80 -18.43 10.32
C LEU A 89 -10.39 -18.05 10.75
N THR A 90 -9.68 -18.98 11.35
CA THR A 90 -8.27 -18.84 11.74
C THR A 90 -7.45 -19.91 11.04
N ASP A 91 -6.13 -19.76 11.07
CA ASP A 91 -5.17 -20.74 10.56
C ASP A 91 -5.35 -21.09 9.05
N ILE A 92 -5.94 -20.16 8.29
CA ILE A 92 -5.97 -20.23 6.83
C ILE A 92 -4.71 -19.58 6.25
N THR A 93 -4.40 -19.83 4.99
CA THR A 93 -3.31 -19.15 4.26
C THR A 93 -3.82 -17.94 3.48
N ASP A 94 -2.96 -17.24 2.77
CA ASP A 94 -3.31 -16.09 1.93
C ASP A 94 -4.06 -16.47 0.62
N ALA A 95 -4.33 -17.76 0.38
CA ALA A 95 -5.09 -18.24 -0.77
C ALA A 95 -6.57 -17.86 -0.72
N ALA A 96 -7.27 -17.98 -1.85
CA ALA A 96 -8.72 -17.89 -1.89
C ALA A 96 -9.36 -19.20 -1.37
N TYR A 97 -10.47 -19.07 -0.64
CA TYR A 97 -11.19 -20.19 -0.04
C TYR A 97 -12.67 -20.17 -0.39
N LYS A 98 -13.28 -21.35 -0.37
CA LYS A 98 -14.72 -21.56 -0.28
C LYS A 98 -15.06 -22.17 1.06
N VAL A 99 -16.02 -21.56 1.74
CA VAL A 99 -16.56 -22.02 3.02
C VAL A 99 -17.92 -22.63 2.76
N TYR A 100 -18.01 -23.92 2.98
CA TYR A 100 -19.23 -24.72 2.83
C TYR A 100 -19.87 -24.89 4.20
N MET A 101 -21.15 -24.55 4.34
CA MET A 101 -21.83 -24.49 5.63
C MET A 101 -23.19 -25.17 5.52
N VAL A 102 -23.58 -25.89 6.57
CA VAL A 102 -24.93 -26.40 6.78
C VAL A 102 -25.34 -26.13 8.22
N LEU A 103 -26.60 -25.81 8.41
CA LEU A 103 -27.22 -25.67 9.73
C LEU A 103 -28.09 -26.92 10.02
N LYS A 104 -27.86 -27.52 11.16
CA LYS A 104 -28.71 -28.59 11.69
C LYS A 104 -29.56 -28.03 12.81
N ASP A 105 -30.88 -28.13 12.71
CA ASP A 105 -31.80 -27.65 13.74
C ASP A 105 -31.69 -28.47 15.03
N SER A 106 -32.37 -27.99 16.08
CA SER A 106 -32.39 -28.64 17.40
C SER A 106 -33.71 -29.36 17.65
N ASP A 107 -34.44 -29.73 16.61
CA ASP A 107 -35.72 -30.44 16.71
C ASP A 107 -35.57 -31.88 17.22
N SER A 108 -36.64 -32.47 17.69
CA SER A 108 -36.66 -33.87 18.11
C SER A 108 -36.33 -34.85 16.96
N THR A 109 -36.56 -34.42 15.71
CA THR A 109 -36.14 -35.09 14.48
C THR A 109 -35.34 -34.07 13.68
N PRO A 110 -34.02 -33.96 13.95
CA PRO A 110 -33.20 -32.91 13.38
C PRO A 110 -33.13 -32.97 11.84
N LYS A 111 -33.27 -31.81 11.21
CA LYS A 111 -33.12 -31.59 9.78
C LYS A 111 -31.90 -30.69 9.52
N THR A 112 -31.40 -30.77 8.31
CA THR A 112 -30.24 -29.99 7.88
C THR A 112 -30.62 -29.07 6.73
N SER A 113 -30.10 -27.87 6.73
CA SER A 113 -30.28 -26.90 5.63
C SER A 113 -29.64 -27.40 4.33
N GLU A 114 -30.01 -26.80 3.23
CA GLU A 114 -29.19 -26.80 2.01
C GLU A 114 -27.78 -26.28 2.34
N MET A 115 -26.80 -26.73 1.56
CA MET A 115 -25.41 -26.31 1.73
C MET A 115 -25.20 -24.89 1.17
N LEU A 116 -24.89 -23.95 2.06
CA LEU A 116 -24.48 -22.58 1.70
C LEU A 116 -22.99 -22.58 1.38
N THR A 117 -22.59 -21.90 0.31
CA THR A 117 -21.19 -21.70 -0.05
C THR A 117 -20.88 -20.20 -0.07
N VAL A 118 -19.86 -19.78 0.69
CA VAL A 118 -19.36 -18.41 0.71
C VAL A 118 -17.91 -18.40 0.29
N ARG A 119 -17.54 -17.47 -0.60
CA ARG A 119 -16.17 -17.27 -1.06
C ARG A 119 -15.44 -16.27 -0.17
N VAL A 120 -14.18 -16.56 0.14
CA VAL A 120 -13.23 -15.65 0.77
C VAL A 120 -12.09 -15.40 -0.22
N ALA A 121 -11.90 -14.16 -0.61
CA ALA A 121 -10.84 -13.77 -1.56
C ALA A 121 -9.44 -14.03 -0.99
N SER A 122 -8.45 -14.20 -1.85
CA SER A 122 -7.03 -14.21 -1.46
C SER A 122 -6.55 -12.81 -1.07
N VAL A 123 -5.41 -12.74 -0.38
CA VAL A 123 -4.75 -11.46 -0.10
C VAL A 123 -4.31 -10.78 -1.40
N GLU A 124 -3.80 -11.56 -2.36
CA GLU A 124 -3.36 -11.04 -3.66
C GLU A 124 -4.50 -10.38 -4.43
N GLU A 125 -5.69 -11.00 -4.47
CA GLU A 125 -6.87 -10.42 -5.13
C GLU A 125 -7.29 -9.09 -4.50
N LEU A 126 -7.19 -8.96 -3.19
CA LEU A 126 -7.53 -7.73 -2.49
C LEU A 126 -6.51 -6.60 -2.72
N LEU A 127 -5.25 -6.96 -2.90
CA LEU A 127 -4.18 -5.99 -3.14
C LEU A 127 -4.03 -5.62 -4.62
N ALA A 128 -4.49 -6.46 -5.54
CA ALA A 128 -4.31 -6.25 -6.98
C ALA A 128 -4.74 -4.87 -7.48
N PRO A 129 -5.92 -4.31 -7.10
CA PRO A 129 -6.30 -2.97 -7.53
C PRO A 129 -5.36 -1.87 -7.02
N ALA A 130 -4.86 -2.00 -5.79
CA ALA A 130 -3.94 -1.03 -5.20
C ALA A 130 -2.55 -1.10 -5.88
N LYS A 131 -2.07 -2.29 -6.21
CA LYS A 131 -0.84 -2.50 -6.96
C LYS A 131 -0.92 -1.89 -8.35
N GLU A 132 -2.01 -2.14 -9.07
CA GLU A 132 -2.25 -1.56 -10.40
C GLU A 132 -2.32 -0.03 -10.35
N ALA A 133 -3.03 0.53 -9.38
CA ALA A 133 -3.13 1.97 -9.18
C ALA A 133 -1.76 2.60 -8.90
N ALA A 134 -0.94 2.00 -8.03
CA ALA A 134 0.39 2.49 -7.68
C ALA A 134 1.35 2.47 -8.90
N ILE A 135 1.33 1.39 -9.69
CA ILE A 135 2.14 1.30 -10.91
C ILE A 135 1.68 2.33 -11.96
N THR A 136 0.37 2.51 -12.12
CA THR A 136 -0.20 3.51 -13.04
C THR A 136 0.22 4.92 -12.63
N GLU A 137 0.16 5.25 -11.33
CA GLU A 137 0.58 6.54 -10.78
C GLU A 137 2.07 6.79 -11.04
N LEU A 138 2.93 5.79 -10.84
CA LEU A 138 4.36 5.90 -11.12
C LEU A 138 4.66 6.16 -12.60
N ASN A 139 3.96 5.49 -13.51
CA ASN A 139 4.21 5.61 -14.94
C ASN A 139 3.92 7.01 -15.49
N VAL A 140 3.07 7.80 -14.82
CA VAL A 140 2.74 9.17 -15.19
C VAL A 140 3.40 10.22 -14.29
N TYR A 141 4.16 9.80 -13.29
CA TYR A 141 4.74 10.70 -12.28
C TYR A 141 5.77 11.68 -12.85
N LYS A 142 6.59 11.24 -13.81
CA LYS A 142 7.55 12.09 -14.54
C LYS A 142 7.25 12.01 -16.03
N ASN A 143 7.26 13.17 -16.70
CA ASN A 143 7.19 13.21 -18.14
C ASN A 143 8.59 12.92 -18.72
N ALA A 144 8.76 11.76 -19.35
CA ALA A 144 10.04 11.32 -19.87
C ALA A 144 10.63 12.28 -20.94
N GLU A 145 9.79 13.05 -21.65
CA GLU A 145 10.26 14.00 -22.67
C GLU A 145 11.06 15.17 -22.07
N ASP A 146 10.90 15.44 -20.79
CA ASP A 146 11.64 16.49 -20.09
C ASP A 146 13.08 16.09 -19.77
N TYR A 147 13.49 14.84 -20.03
CA TYR A 147 14.76 14.28 -19.63
C TYR A 147 15.65 13.92 -20.81
N ARG A 148 16.96 13.93 -20.63
CA ARG A 148 17.93 13.42 -21.61
C ARG A 148 17.94 11.90 -21.61
N ASP A 149 18.49 11.27 -22.66
CA ASP A 149 18.49 9.81 -22.82
C ASP A 149 19.09 9.04 -21.64
N ALA A 150 20.15 9.58 -21.03
CA ALA A 150 20.78 8.98 -19.87
C ALA A 150 19.83 8.93 -18.65
N GLU A 151 19.08 10.00 -18.43
CA GLU A 151 18.08 10.11 -17.36
C GLU A 151 16.83 9.29 -17.69
N LYS A 152 16.37 9.27 -18.95
CA LYS A 152 15.29 8.39 -19.41
C LYS A 152 15.59 6.91 -19.12
N ALA A 153 16.82 6.48 -19.35
CA ALA A 153 17.25 5.11 -19.00
C ALA A 153 17.19 4.83 -17.50
N LYS A 154 17.53 5.81 -16.64
CA LYS A 154 17.40 5.70 -15.18
C LYS A 154 15.94 5.63 -14.76
N ILE A 155 15.07 6.51 -15.32
CA ILE A 155 13.61 6.49 -15.09
C ILE A 155 13.06 5.10 -15.40
N THR A 156 13.34 4.57 -16.59
CA THR A 156 12.88 3.23 -17.00
C THR A 156 13.31 2.15 -16.01
N LYS A 157 14.55 2.21 -15.53
CA LYS A 157 15.06 1.24 -14.54
C LYS A 157 14.37 1.38 -13.19
N ILE A 158 14.15 2.61 -12.71
CA ILE A 158 13.45 2.86 -11.44
C ILE A 158 12.01 2.32 -11.54
N LEU A 159 11.29 2.65 -12.60
CA LEU A 159 9.91 2.18 -12.81
C LEU A 159 9.82 0.65 -12.88
N ALA A 160 10.73 0.00 -13.60
CA ALA A 160 10.77 -1.45 -13.70
C ALA A 160 11.03 -2.12 -12.33
N ASN A 161 11.99 -1.61 -11.56
CA ASN A 161 12.29 -2.12 -10.22
C ASN A 161 11.10 -1.91 -9.27
N ALA A 162 10.51 -0.71 -9.27
CA ALA A 162 9.37 -0.39 -8.42
C ALA A 162 8.17 -1.28 -8.73
N ALA A 163 7.88 -1.53 -10.02
CA ALA A 163 6.81 -2.43 -10.43
C ALA A 163 7.01 -3.86 -9.88
N VAL A 164 8.24 -4.36 -9.87
CA VAL A 164 8.56 -5.67 -9.27
C VAL A 164 8.32 -5.66 -7.77
N LEU A 165 8.77 -4.62 -7.05
CA LEU A 165 8.62 -4.51 -5.60
C LEU A 165 7.14 -4.36 -5.21
N ILE A 166 6.39 -3.51 -5.92
CA ILE A 166 4.95 -3.31 -5.70
C ILE A 166 4.19 -4.62 -5.97
N ASN A 167 4.50 -5.35 -7.04
CA ASN A 167 3.84 -6.63 -7.33
C ASN A 167 4.12 -7.69 -6.27
N ASN A 168 5.28 -7.66 -5.62
CA ASN A 168 5.64 -8.58 -4.55
C ASN A 168 5.15 -8.17 -3.16
N ALA A 169 4.63 -6.96 -3.00
CA ALA A 169 4.11 -6.43 -1.74
C ALA A 169 2.98 -7.30 -1.18
N LYS A 170 2.96 -7.46 0.14
CA LYS A 170 2.01 -8.32 0.87
C LYS A 170 1.01 -7.52 1.72
N SER A 171 1.13 -6.20 1.74
CA SER A 171 0.21 -5.29 2.42
C SER A 171 0.06 -3.97 1.67
N ALA A 172 -0.97 -3.20 2.01
CA ALA A 172 -1.18 -1.86 1.47
C ALA A 172 -0.08 -0.88 1.91
N GLU A 173 0.45 -1.06 3.11
CA GLU A 173 1.57 -0.28 3.65
C GLU A 173 2.84 -0.50 2.83
N GLU A 174 3.17 -1.76 2.50
CA GLU A 174 4.32 -2.07 1.65
C GLU A 174 4.16 -1.47 0.25
N ILE A 175 2.96 -1.51 -0.35
CA ILE A 175 2.68 -0.87 -1.64
C ILE A 175 2.95 0.64 -1.56
N ALA A 176 2.46 1.30 -0.50
CA ALA A 176 2.63 2.74 -0.30
C ALA A 176 4.11 3.12 -0.08
N GLU A 177 4.86 2.32 0.67
CA GLU A 177 6.29 2.50 0.88
C GLU A 177 7.06 2.41 -0.43
N GLN A 178 6.86 1.34 -1.22
CA GLN A 178 7.54 1.17 -2.50
C GLN A 178 7.20 2.27 -3.51
N LEU A 179 5.94 2.73 -3.51
CA LEU A 179 5.51 3.87 -4.33
C LEU A 179 6.23 5.16 -3.92
N SER A 180 6.33 5.42 -2.62
CA SER A 180 7.01 6.59 -2.05
C SER A 180 8.50 6.60 -2.37
N ASP A 181 9.17 5.47 -2.18
CA ASP A 181 10.60 5.32 -2.44
C ASP A 181 10.94 5.52 -3.92
N ALA A 182 10.14 4.93 -4.80
CA ALA A 182 10.31 5.11 -6.24
C ALA A 182 10.13 6.57 -6.67
N LYS A 183 9.16 7.29 -6.12
CA LYS A 183 8.99 8.73 -6.36
C LYS A 183 10.18 9.53 -5.86
N ALA A 184 10.68 9.23 -4.66
CA ALA A 184 11.86 9.89 -4.11
C ALA A 184 13.11 9.66 -4.97
N ASP A 185 13.27 8.48 -5.57
CA ASP A 185 14.36 8.21 -6.50
C ASP A 185 14.19 8.95 -7.84
N LEU A 186 12.97 9.03 -8.36
CA LEU A 186 12.66 9.81 -9.55
C LEU A 186 12.90 11.32 -9.33
N ASP A 187 12.64 11.83 -8.14
CA ASP A 187 12.84 13.25 -7.80
C ASP A 187 14.32 13.66 -7.72
N LYS A 188 15.24 12.72 -7.58
CA LYS A 188 16.68 12.97 -7.64
C LYS A 188 17.20 13.21 -9.06
N LEU A 189 16.41 12.87 -10.09
CA LEU A 189 16.82 13.01 -11.48
C LEU A 189 16.58 14.44 -11.96
N LYS A 190 17.57 15.02 -12.59
CA LYS A 190 17.49 16.36 -13.17
C LYS A 190 16.90 16.32 -14.57
N THR A 191 16.02 17.25 -14.85
CA THR A 191 15.47 17.48 -16.19
C THR A 191 16.55 17.97 -17.16
N SER A 192 16.29 17.89 -18.44
CA SER A 192 17.16 18.44 -19.50
C SER A 192 17.43 19.94 -19.30
N ALA A 193 16.42 20.69 -18.84
CA ALA A 193 16.54 22.12 -18.56
C ALA A 193 17.44 22.40 -17.35
N GLU A 194 17.32 21.63 -16.26
CA GLU A 194 18.17 21.76 -15.08
C GLU A 194 19.62 21.39 -15.38
N LEU A 195 19.85 20.32 -16.15
CA LEU A 195 21.20 19.95 -16.59
C LEU A 195 21.83 21.03 -17.48
N ALA A 196 21.06 21.60 -18.40
CA ALA A 196 21.54 22.69 -19.25
C ALA A 196 21.86 23.95 -18.46
N ALA A 197 21.09 24.25 -17.41
CA ALA A 197 21.36 25.37 -16.51
C ALA A 197 22.64 25.13 -15.68
N ASP A 198 22.85 23.92 -15.20
CA ASP A 198 24.09 23.53 -14.48
C ASP A 198 25.31 23.64 -15.42
N GLU A 199 25.20 23.12 -16.65
CA GLU A 199 26.28 23.20 -17.66
C GLU A 199 26.59 24.64 -18.03
N LYS A 200 25.57 25.49 -18.17
CA LYS A 200 25.78 26.95 -18.40
C LYS A 200 26.48 27.61 -17.21
N THR A 201 26.03 27.29 -16.00
CA THR A 201 26.64 27.82 -14.76
C THR A 201 28.11 27.44 -14.67
N GLN A 202 28.47 26.19 -15.00
CA GLN A 202 29.84 25.72 -15.05
C GLN A 202 30.66 26.45 -16.15
N THR A 203 30.09 26.56 -17.36
CA THR A 203 30.75 27.23 -18.50
C THR A 203 31.03 28.69 -18.21
N ASP A 204 30.07 29.40 -17.64
CA ASP A 204 30.22 30.82 -17.28
C ASP A 204 31.36 31.00 -16.23
N ALA A 205 31.38 30.10 -15.22
CA ALA A 205 32.46 30.13 -14.22
C ALA A 205 33.83 29.80 -14.80
N ASP A 206 33.91 28.80 -15.70
CA ASP A 206 35.17 28.40 -16.34
C ASP A 206 35.69 29.49 -17.28
N ALA A 207 34.82 30.23 -17.95
CA ALA A 207 35.21 31.38 -18.75
C ALA A 207 35.86 32.47 -17.89
N VAL A 208 35.32 32.75 -16.71
CA VAL A 208 35.90 33.73 -15.77
C VAL A 208 37.20 33.24 -15.17
N LYS A 209 37.30 31.92 -14.82
CA LYS A 209 38.57 31.33 -14.38
C LYS A 209 39.69 31.55 -15.42
N ALA A 210 39.37 31.28 -16.69
CA ALA A 210 40.30 31.45 -17.78
C ALA A 210 40.76 32.93 -17.96
N LEU A 211 39.86 33.90 -17.79
CA LEU A 211 40.20 35.29 -17.78
C LEU A 211 41.16 35.66 -16.63
N ILE A 212 40.91 35.15 -15.43
CA ILE A 212 41.76 35.36 -14.26
C ILE A 212 43.14 34.70 -14.46
N GLU A 213 43.18 33.47 -14.98
CA GLU A 213 44.46 32.75 -15.29
C GLU A 213 45.29 33.52 -16.33
N ALA A 214 44.64 34.09 -17.33
CA ALA A 214 45.31 34.88 -18.38
C ALA A 214 45.96 36.18 -17.88
N LEU A 215 45.63 36.63 -16.66
CA LEU A 215 46.26 37.80 -16.06
C LEU A 215 47.77 37.58 -15.82
N GLY A 216 48.18 36.36 -15.41
CA GLY A 216 49.57 36.02 -15.12
C GLY A 216 50.21 37.05 -14.17
N ASP A 217 51.45 37.45 -14.46
CA ASP A 217 52.10 38.51 -13.70
C ASP A 217 51.44 39.86 -14.01
N VAL A 218 50.87 40.49 -12.98
CA VAL A 218 50.06 41.70 -13.11
C VAL A 218 50.94 42.94 -13.05
N THR A 219 50.87 43.78 -14.12
CA THR A 219 51.51 45.11 -14.22
C THR A 219 50.41 46.17 -14.45
N LEU A 220 50.76 47.46 -14.29
CA LEU A 220 49.83 48.59 -14.56
C LEU A 220 49.28 48.61 -15.99
N GLU A 221 50.02 48.03 -16.95
CA GLU A 221 49.56 47.88 -18.35
C GLU A 221 48.39 46.86 -18.53
N LYS A 222 48.19 45.98 -17.54
CA LYS A 222 47.11 45.00 -17.54
C LYS A 222 45.81 45.49 -16.86
N LYS A 223 45.72 46.75 -16.52
CA LYS A 223 44.57 47.34 -15.83
C LYS A 223 43.24 47.02 -16.52
N GLU A 224 43.14 47.17 -17.84
CA GLU A 224 41.95 46.86 -18.62
C GLU A 224 41.58 45.37 -18.53
N SER A 225 42.56 44.47 -18.54
CA SER A 225 42.33 43.02 -18.41
C SER A 225 41.82 42.64 -17.02
N VAL A 226 42.34 43.28 -15.95
CA VAL A 226 41.87 43.07 -14.58
C VAL A 226 40.44 43.58 -14.41
N GLU A 227 40.13 44.78 -14.95
CA GLU A 227 38.76 45.32 -14.93
C GLU A 227 37.79 44.45 -15.72
N ALA A 228 38.21 43.92 -16.88
CA ALA A 228 37.38 42.99 -17.67
C ALA A 228 37.09 41.69 -16.89
N ALA A 229 38.09 41.09 -16.23
CA ALA A 229 37.90 39.88 -15.42
C ALA A 229 36.98 40.16 -14.22
N ARG A 230 37.08 41.35 -13.58
CA ARG A 230 36.19 41.79 -12.52
C ARG A 230 34.75 41.90 -13.01
N ASN A 231 34.52 42.61 -14.09
CA ASN A 231 33.19 42.77 -14.68
C ASN A 231 32.57 41.44 -15.06
N ALA A 232 33.36 40.54 -15.64
CA ALA A 232 32.91 39.18 -15.97
C ALA A 232 32.53 38.38 -14.72
N TYR A 233 33.34 38.44 -13.64
CA TYR A 233 33.03 37.82 -12.37
C TYR A 233 31.74 38.37 -11.74
N ASP A 234 31.60 39.71 -11.74
CA ASP A 234 30.44 40.38 -11.11
C ASP A 234 29.13 40.04 -11.84
N ALA A 235 29.19 39.82 -13.14
CA ALA A 235 28.04 39.37 -13.98
C ALA A 235 27.61 37.92 -13.74
N LEU A 236 28.44 37.10 -13.08
CA LEU A 236 28.09 35.72 -12.79
C LEU A 236 26.91 35.60 -11.81
N SER A 237 26.12 34.52 -11.96
CA SER A 237 25.16 34.12 -10.96
C SER A 237 25.83 33.77 -9.63
N ALA A 238 25.06 33.77 -8.53
CA ALA A 238 25.58 33.42 -7.21
C ALA A 238 26.20 32.02 -7.17
N ASP A 239 25.63 31.07 -7.93
CA ASP A 239 26.12 29.70 -7.99
C ASP A 239 27.38 29.59 -8.87
N ALA A 240 27.45 30.30 -10.00
CA ALA A 240 28.65 30.34 -10.82
C ALA A 240 29.82 30.98 -10.06
N LYS A 241 29.59 32.04 -9.26
CA LYS A 241 30.62 32.64 -8.40
C LYS A 241 31.28 31.66 -7.44
N LYS A 242 30.50 30.68 -6.87
CA LYS A 242 31.04 29.66 -5.97
C LYS A 242 32.00 28.68 -6.68
N LEU A 243 31.86 28.57 -7.99
CA LEU A 243 32.67 27.65 -8.81
C LEU A 243 34.00 28.30 -9.27
N VAL A 244 34.18 29.63 -9.10
CA VAL A 244 35.41 30.33 -9.48
C VAL A 244 36.47 30.16 -8.39
N SER A 245 37.27 29.08 -8.53
CA SER A 245 38.27 28.67 -7.52
C SER A 245 39.49 29.59 -7.40
N ASN A 246 39.77 30.40 -8.41
CA ASN A 246 40.91 31.35 -8.47
C ASN A 246 40.53 32.81 -8.22
N TYR A 247 39.38 33.05 -7.55
CA TYR A 247 38.91 34.42 -7.24
C TYR A 247 39.92 35.24 -6.44
N ASP A 248 40.68 34.63 -5.53
CA ASP A 248 41.69 35.30 -4.74
C ASP A 248 42.82 35.93 -5.61
N VAL A 249 43.13 35.28 -6.75
CA VAL A 249 44.10 35.83 -7.72
C VAL A 249 43.60 37.13 -8.32
N LEU A 250 42.30 37.22 -8.66
CA LEU A 250 41.67 38.45 -9.15
C LEU A 250 41.75 39.57 -8.11
N VAL A 251 41.44 39.25 -6.84
CA VAL A 251 41.53 40.23 -5.74
C VAL A 251 42.97 40.77 -5.54
N GLN A 252 43.99 39.91 -5.70
CA GLN A 252 45.39 40.32 -5.63
C GLN A 252 45.79 41.14 -6.85
N ALA A 253 45.33 40.78 -8.05
CA ALA A 253 45.56 41.52 -9.28
C ALA A 253 44.99 42.96 -9.19
N GLU A 254 43.81 43.10 -8.62
CA GLU A 254 43.21 44.43 -8.39
C GLU A 254 44.03 45.35 -7.44
N LYS A 255 44.60 44.75 -6.40
CA LYS A 255 45.49 45.50 -5.49
C LYS A 255 46.81 45.92 -6.16
N ALA A 256 47.30 45.16 -7.12
CA ALA A 256 48.53 45.43 -7.82
C ALA A 256 48.44 46.59 -8.85
N ILE A 257 47.20 46.92 -9.26
CA ILE A 257 46.94 47.99 -10.23
C ILE A 257 46.42 49.32 -9.61
N GLN A 258 46.21 49.31 -8.27
CA GLN A 258 45.85 50.53 -7.50
C GLN A 258 47.08 51.41 -7.24
#